data_44cd44aef8032330ffa4cadbf32ccfb3
#
_entry.id   44cd44aef8032330ffa4cadbf32ccfb3
#
_cell.length_a   1.000
_cell.length_b   1.000
_cell.length_c   1.000
_cell.angle_alpha   90.00
_cell.angle_beta   90.00
_cell.angle_gamma   90.00
#
_symmetry.space_group_name_H-M   'P 1'
#
loop_
_entity.id
_entity.type
_entity.pdbx_description
1 polymer ?
#
loop_
_entity_poly.entity_id
_entity_poly.type
_entity_poly.pdbx_seq_one_letter_code
_entity_poly.pdbx_strand_id
1 'polypeptide(L)'
;MDAIEVDERDSTWEDHHPHFRVYVQERSGDSYSTEAVDLFDADVLQAIDWAQRAVASRTDAVWALALVGRDSRALRGLTWLVGMDANDAPGDEHEIDLTARMLGRAVSTIELPSADRWRP
;
A
#
# COMPACT_ATOMS: atom_id res chain seq x y z
N MET A 1 -12.63 12.07 6.95
CA MET A 1 -13.06 10.65 6.97
C MET A 1 -14.50 10.60 7.47
N ASP A 2 -15.33 9.86 6.81
CA ASP A 2 -16.73 9.67 7.20
C ASP A 2 -16.95 8.20 7.62
N ALA A 3 -17.71 8.00 8.68
CA ALA A 3 -18.04 6.67 9.19
C ALA A 3 -19.56 6.53 9.26
N ILE A 4 -20.09 5.56 8.56
CA ILE A 4 -21.53 5.32 8.44
C ILE A 4 -21.82 3.87 8.79
N GLU A 5 -22.76 3.64 9.70
CA GLU A 5 -23.23 2.29 9.99
C GLU A 5 -24.09 1.76 8.85
N VAL A 6 -23.84 0.52 8.46
CA VAL A 6 -24.55 -0.14 7.35
C VAL A 6 -25.14 -1.47 7.79
N ASP A 7 -26.04 -2.04 6.96
CA ASP A 7 -26.54 -3.40 7.15
C ASP A 7 -25.54 -4.38 6.54
N GLU A 8 -25.03 -5.32 7.36
CA GLU A 8 -24.04 -6.31 6.90
C GLU A 8 -24.54 -7.20 5.75
N ARG A 9 -25.86 -7.27 5.55
CA ARG A 9 -26.47 -8.07 4.48
C ARG A 9 -26.38 -7.44 3.10
N ASP A 10 -25.81 -6.23 2.99
CA ASP A 10 -25.63 -5.57 1.70
C ASP A 10 -24.51 -6.17 0.85
N SER A 11 -23.63 -6.98 1.47
CA SER A 11 -22.52 -7.65 0.79
C SER A 11 -22.95 -9.00 0.24
N THR A 12 -22.67 -9.27 -1.03
CA THR A 12 -23.05 -10.49 -1.74
C THR A 12 -21.91 -11.47 -1.98
N TRP A 13 -20.68 -11.06 -1.73
CA TRP A 13 -19.50 -11.92 -1.85
C TRP A 13 -18.40 -11.46 -0.90
N GLU A 14 -17.46 -12.34 -0.60
CA GLU A 14 -16.28 -12.08 0.22
C GLU A 14 -15.07 -12.73 -0.42
N ASP A 15 -13.90 -12.13 -0.22
CA ASP A 15 -12.63 -12.68 -0.66
C ASP A 15 -11.65 -12.70 0.52
N HIS A 16 -11.08 -13.86 0.79
CA HIS A 16 -10.10 -14.08 1.86
C HIS A 16 -8.67 -14.22 1.34
N HIS A 17 -8.46 -14.09 0.03
CA HIS A 17 -7.17 -14.22 -0.65
C HIS A 17 -6.84 -12.95 -1.44
N PRO A 18 -6.66 -11.80 -0.77
CA PRO A 18 -6.39 -10.56 -1.47
C PRO A 18 -5.06 -10.63 -2.21
N HIS A 19 -5.02 -9.98 -3.37
CA HIS A 19 -3.82 -9.82 -4.16
C HIS A 19 -3.30 -8.40 -3.92
N PHE A 20 -2.18 -8.28 -3.21
CA PHE A 20 -1.55 -7.00 -2.92
C PHE A 20 -0.42 -6.70 -3.89
N ARG A 21 -0.17 -5.43 -4.09
CA ARG A 21 1.02 -4.94 -4.78
C ARG A 21 1.70 -3.88 -3.93
N VAL A 22 3.00 -4.06 -3.69
CA VAL A 22 3.83 -3.09 -2.99
C VAL A 22 4.69 -2.37 -4.02
N TYR A 23 4.70 -1.05 -3.96
CA TYR A 23 5.68 -0.23 -4.63
C TYR A 23 6.79 0.08 -3.64
N VAL A 24 8.01 -0.28 -3.99
CA VAL A 24 9.23 0.11 -3.29
C VAL A 24 9.93 1.11 -4.20
N GLN A 25 10.02 2.35 -3.77
CA GLN A 25 10.47 3.44 -4.62
C GLN A 25 11.66 4.14 -3.98
N GLU A 26 12.77 4.19 -4.71
CA GLU A 26 13.99 4.89 -4.30
C GLU A 26 14.15 6.17 -5.11
N ARG A 27 14.51 7.24 -4.42
CA ARG A 27 14.74 8.52 -5.10
C ARG A 27 15.96 8.44 -6.00
N SER A 28 15.79 8.92 -7.23
CA SER A 28 16.83 9.00 -8.24
C SER A 28 16.69 10.34 -8.98
N GLY A 29 17.44 11.33 -8.54
CA GLY A 29 17.29 12.69 -9.05
C GLY A 29 15.94 13.29 -8.71
N ASP A 30 15.18 13.69 -9.71
CA ASP A 30 13.86 14.31 -9.56
C ASP A 30 12.70 13.31 -9.56
N SER A 31 13.00 12.03 -9.69
CA SER A 31 11.99 10.98 -9.74
C SER A 31 12.37 9.81 -8.84
N TYR A 32 11.49 8.84 -8.76
CA TYR A 32 11.72 7.59 -8.03
C TYR A 32 11.84 6.44 -9.01
N SER A 33 12.82 5.57 -8.81
CA SER A 33 12.85 4.28 -9.48
C SER A 33 11.91 3.34 -8.72
N THR A 34 11.11 2.56 -9.46
CA THR A 34 10.05 1.74 -8.90
C THR A 34 10.36 0.26 -9.08
N GLU A 35 10.29 -0.47 -7.96
CA GLU A 35 10.18 -1.92 -7.95
C GLU A 35 8.78 -2.27 -7.47
N ALA A 36 8.02 -2.99 -8.29
CA ALA A 36 6.68 -3.44 -7.96
C ALA A 36 6.71 -4.94 -7.64
N VAL A 37 6.19 -5.31 -6.47
CA VAL A 37 6.18 -6.70 -5.99
C VAL A 37 4.77 -7.10 -5.62
N ASP A 38 4.29 -8.19 -6.18
CA ASP A 38 2.97 -8.74 -5.84
C ASP A 38 3.11 -9.73 -4.69
N LEU A 39 2.23 -9.60 -3.71
CA LEU A 39 2.17 -10.46 -2.53
C LEU A 39 0.87 -11.26 -2.53
N PHE A 40 1.01 -12.57 -2.30
CA PHE A 40 -0.08 -13.52 -2.20
C PHE A 40 -0.02 -14.23 -0.86
N ASP A 41 -1.15 -14.79 -0.41
CA ASP A 41 -1.25 -15.54 0.85
C ASP A 41 -0.78 -14.74 2.06
N ALA A 42 -1.14 -13.47 2.09
CA ALA A 42 -0.82 -12.54 3.18
C ALA A 42 -2.05 -11.69 3.51
N ASP A 43 -2.14 -11.24 4.73
CA ASP A 43 -3.08 -10.18 5.08
C ASP A 43 -2.44 -8.79 4.93
N VAL A 44 -3.22 -7.74 5.14
CA VAL A 44 -2.73 -6.37 4.95
C VAL A 44 -1.62 -6.02 5.96
N LEU A 45 -1.67 -6.54 7.17
CA LEU A 45 -0.65 -6.26 8.19
C LEU A 45 0.69 -6.91 7.83
N GLN A 46 0.65 -8.14 7.35
CA GLN A 46 1.86 -8.83 6.84
C GLN A 46 2.43 -8.11 5.61
N ALA A 47 1.57 -7.62 4.73
CA ALA A 47 2.00 -6.85 3.56
C ALA A 47 2.69 -5.54 3.96
N ILE A 48 2.17 -4.84 4.97
CA ILE A 48 2.79 -3.64 5.54
C ILE A 48 4.17 -3.98 6.12
N ASP A 49 4.26 -5.05 6.92
CA ASP A 49 5.54 -5.48 7.50
C ASP A 49 6.57 -5.78 6.41
N TRP A 50 6.16 -6.52 5.38
CA TRP A 50 7.03 -6.84 4.25
C TRP A 50 7.56 -5.57 3.57
N ALA A 51 6.67 -4.61 3.31
CA ALA A 51 7.01 -3.34 2.66
C ALA A 51 8.01 -2.53 3.49
N GLN A 52 7.79 -2.43 4.79
CA GLN A 52 8.69 -1.72 5.71
C GLN A 52 10.08 -2.35 5.76
N ARG A 53 10.16 -3.66 5.75
CA ARG A 53 11.44 -4.39 5.70
C ARG A 53 12.15 -4.18 4.37
N ALA A 54 11.41 -4.13 3.28
CA ALA A 54 11.97 -3.92 1.96
C ALA A 54 12.66 -2.55 1.82
N VAL A 55 12.15 -1.50 2.46
CA VAL A 55 12.74 -0.17 2.42
C VAL A 55 13.79 0.06 3.50
N ALA A 56 13.80 -0.73 4.58
CA ALA A 56 14.69 -0.52 5.72
C ALA A 56 16.18 -0.59 5.37
N SER A 57 16.54 -1.38 4.35
CA SER A 57 17.91 -1.54 3.88
C SER A 57 18.29 -0.58 2.75
N ARG A 58 17.38 0.29 2.34
CA ARG A 58 17.56 1.22 1.22
C ARG A 58 17.72 2.64 1.72
N THR A 59 18.36 3.48 0.90
CA THR A 59 18.55 4.90 1.20
C THR A 59 17.49 5.70 0.44
N ASP A 60 16.84 6.63 1.15
CA ASP A 60 15.85 7.55 0.56
C ASP A 60 14.75 6.81 -0.22
N ALA A 61 14.21 5.78 0.41
CA ALA A 61 13.17 4.93 -0.16
C ALA A 61 11.85 5.11 0.57
N VAL A 62 10.77 4.99 -0.19
CA VAL A 62 9.40 5.01 0.32
C VAL A 62 8.66 3.76 -0.18
N TRP A 63 7.57 3.41 0.48
CA TRP A 63 6.74 2.30 0.06
C TRP A 63 5.28 2.71 0.01
N ALA A 64 4.54 2.03 -0.84
CA ALA A 64 3.09 2.16 -0.93
C ALA A 64 2.49 0.78 -1.16
N LEU A 65 1.26 0.59 -0.71
CA LEU A 65 0.55 -0.68 -0.76
C LEU A 65 -0.80 -0.50 -1.46
N ALA A 66 -1.06 -1.33 -2.44
CA ALA A 66 -2.32 -1.34 -3.17
C ALA A 66 -2.97 -2.72 -3.16
N LEU A 67 -4.29 -2.73 -3.29
CA LEU A 67 -5.05 -3.91 -3.63
C LEU A 67 -5.16 -4.00 -5.15
N VAL A 68 -4.83 -5.16 -5.71
CA VAL A 68 -4.97 -5.41 -7.14
C VAL A 68 -6.37 -5.93 -7.40
N GLY A 69 -7.07 -5.29 -8.31
CA GLY A 69 -8.42 -5.68 -8.69
C GLY A 69 -8.63 -5.61 -10.20
N ARG A 70 -9.84 -5.89 -10.61
CA ARG A 70 -10.25 -5.77 -12.00
C ARG A 70 -11.50 -4.92 -12.10
N ASP A 71 -11.56 -4.10 -13.15
CA ASP A 71 -12.76 -3.31 -13.45
C ASP A 71 -13.84 -4.17 -14.17
N SER A 72 -14.93 -3.53 -14.56
CA SER A 72 -16.03 -4.20 -15.26
C SER A 72 -15.65 -4.81 -16.62
N ARG A 73 -14.50 -4.39 -17.19
CA ARG A 73 -13.94 -4.92 -18.44
C ARG A 73 -12.85 -5.96 -18.19
N ALA A 74 -12.70 -6.42 -16.94
CA ALA A 74 -11.64 -7.34 -16.49
C ALA A 74 -10.22 -6.79 -16.64
N LEU A 75 -10.07 -5.47 -16.79
CA LEU A 75 -8.77 -4.81 -16.80
C LEU A 75 -8.25 -4.66 -15.38
N ARG A 76 -6.96 -4.96 -15.19
CA ARG A 76 -6.30 -4.88 -13.89
C ARG A 76 -6.08 -3.43 -13.48
N GLY A 77 -6.35 -3.15 -12.21
CA GLY A 77 -6.15 -1.83 -11.63
C GLY A 77 -5.75 -1.92 -10.17
N LEU A 78 -5.39 -0.78 -9.59
CA LEU A 78 -4.92 -0.67 -8.22
C LEU A 78 -5.86 0.20 -7.41
N THR A 79 -6.18 -0.25 -6.19
CA THR A 79 -6.76 0.59 -5.15
C THR A 79 -5.69 0.83 -4.09
N TRP A 80 -5.25 2.07 -3.94
CA TRP A 80 -4.24 2.41 -2.95
C TRP A 80 -4.81 2.29 -1.54
N LEU A 81 -4.16 1.48 -0.71
CA LEU A 81 -4.53 1.26 0.69
C LEU A 81 -3.66 2.09 1.63
N VAL A 82 -2.37 2.20 1.33
CA VAL A 82 -1.40 2.99 2.08
C VAL A 82 -0.50 3.69 1.09
N GLY A 83 -0.44 5.02 1.17
CA GLY A 83 0.37 5.81 0.25
C GLY A 83 -0.19 5.83 -1.17
N MET A 84 0.65 6.16 -2.11
CA MET A 84 0.35 6.19 -3.54
C MET A 84 1.66 6.14 -4.32
N ASP A 85 1.61 6.12 -5.65
CA ASP A 85 2.81 6.20 -6.48
C ASP A 85 3.54 7.53 -6.23
N ALA A 86 4.78 7.45 -5.76
CA ALA A 86 5.60 8.63 -5.45
C ALA A 86 5.94 9.46 -6.70
N ASN A 87 5.83 8.89 -7.89
CA ASN A 87 6.04 9.60 -9.15
C ASN A 87 4.82 10.39 -9.63
N ASP A 88 3.65 10.15 -9.05
CA ASP A 88 2.44 10.89 -9.40
C ASP A 88 2.36 12.18 -8.60
N ALA A 89 2.00 13.27 -9.29
CA ALA A 89 1.70 14.53 -8.62
C ALA A 89 0.36 14.41 -7.89
N PRO A 90 0.27 14.84 -6.60
CA PRO A 90 -0.99 14.83 -5.90
C PRO A 90 -2.00 15.75 -6.60
N GLY A 91 -3.21 15.24 -6.83
CA GLY A 91 -4.26 15.95 -7.55
C GLY A 91 -5.26 16.67 -6.66
N ASP A 92 -5.30 16.35 -5.35
CA ASP A 92 -6.23 16.93 -4.39
C ASP A 92 -5.65 16.90 -2.97
N GLU A 93 -6.39 17.46 -2.01
CA GLU A 93 -5.93 17.51 -0.61
C GLU A 93 -5.75 16.13 0.02
N HIS A 94 -6.58 15.17 -0.36
CA HIS A 94 -6.46 13.79 0.13
C HIS A 94 -5.15 13.15 -0.35
N GLU A 95 -4.78 13.33 -1.61
CA GLU A 95 -3.54 12.79 -2.18
C GLU A 95 -2.31 13.52 -1.65
N ILE A 96 -2.40 14.83 -1.38
CA ILE A 96 -1.35 15.58 -0.70
C ILE A 96 -1.07 14.99 0.68
N ASP A 97 -2.11 14.68 1.45
CA ASP A 97 -1.99 14.08 2.77
C ASP A 97 -1.42 12.64 2.70
N LEU A 98 -1.87 11.85 1.73
CA LEU A 98 -1.33 10.50 1.50
C LEU A 98 0.18 10.54 1.22
N THR A 99 0.62 11.47 0.39
CA THR A 99 2.03 11.65 0.04
C THR A 99 2.86 12.08 1.26
N ALA A 100 2.36 13.03 2.04
CA ALA A 100 3.06 13.50 3.24
C ALA A 100 3.22 12.38 4.27
N ARG A 101 2.18 11.57 4.49
CA ARG A 101 2.24 10.42 5.40
C ARG A 101 3.17 9.32 4.89
N MET A 102 3.18 9.09 3.59
CA MET A 102 4.09 8.12 2.96
C MET A 102 5.56 8.50 3.21
N LEU A 103 5.90 9.77 3.05
CA LEU A 103 7.25 10.28 3.36
C LEU A 103 7.58 10.16 4.84
N GLY A 104 6.62 10.41 5.72
CA GLY A 104 6.78 10.27 7.18
C GLY A 104 7.07 8.83 7.60
N ARG A 105 6.49 7.84 6.93
CA ARG A 105 6.71 6.41 7.23
C ARG A 105 8.09 5.92 6.84
N ALA A 106 8.82 6.64 6.03
CA ALA A 106 10.22 6.32 5.72
C ALA A 106 11.13 6.47 6.95
N VAL A 107 10.77 7.34 7.90
CA VAL A 107 11.55 7.60 9.11
C VAL A 107 10.86 7.13 10.39
N SER A 108 9.55 6.89 10.35
CA SER A 108 8.76 6.43 11.50
C SER A 108 7.86 5.28 11.07
N THR A 109 8.27 4.06 11.38
CA THR A 109 7.57 2.85 10.95
C THR A 109 6.29 2.62 11.76
N ILE A 110 5.37 1.88 11.16
CA ILE A 110 4.19 1.38 11.83
C ILE A 110 4.62 0.18 12.67
N GLU A 111 4.37 0.23 13.99
CA GLU A 111 4.63 -0.90 14.88
C GLU A 111 3.56 -1.96 14.72
N LEU A 112 3.98 -3.20 14.53
CA LEU A 112 3.10 -4.34 14.37
C LEU A 112 3.40 -5.41 15.41
N PRO A 113 2.37 -6.07 15.97
CA PRO A 113 2.58 -7.24 16.83
C PRO A 113 3.35 -8.34 16.09
N SER A 114 4.10 -9.14 16.83
CA SER A 114 4.93 -10.19 16.21
C SER A 114 4.11 -11.22 15.43
N ALA A 115 2.85 -11.45 15.82
CA ALA A 115 1.94 -12.36 15.11
C ALA A 115 1.57 -11.84 13.70
N ASP A 116 1.63 -10.53 13.48
CA ASP A 116 1.27 -9.89 12.22
C ASP A 116 2.50 -9.62 11.33
N ARG A 117 3.67 -10.01 11.77
CA ARG A 117 4.90 -9.84 11.01
C ARG A 117 5.07 -10.94 9.98
N TRP A 118 5.50 -10.55 8.79
CA TRP A 118 5.86 -11.51 7.76
C TRP A 118 7.14 -12.25 8.17
N ARG A 119 7.18 -13.57 7.90
CA ARG A 119 8.34 -14.42 8.14
C ARG A 119 8.69 -15.16 6.86
N PRO A 120 9.97 -15.15 6.47
CA PRO A 120 10.41 -15.89 5.30
C PRO A 120 10.27 -17.40 5.49
#